data_a4d91a85ce24d419cc713c009c5a7ac8
#
_entry.id   a4d91a85ce24d419cc713c009c5a7ac8
#
_cell.length_a   1.000
_cell.length_b   1.000
_cell.length_c   1.000
_cell.angle_alpha   90.00
_cell.angle_beta   90.00
_cell.angle_gamma   90.00
#
_symmetry.space_group_name_H-M   'P 1'
#
loop_
_entity.id
_entity.type
_entity.pdbx_description
1 polymer ?
#
loop_
_entity_poly.entity_id
_entity_poly.type
_entity_poly.pdbx_seq_one_letter_code
_entity_poly.pdbx_strand_id
1 'polypeptide(L)'
;HYHFIAIGGSAMHNLAIALHLKGEKVTGSDDEIFSPSKERLSKYGILPMQTGWSTEKVTSSIDTIILGMHARVDNPELLKAEELNIPIFSYPEFIYEQTKNQTRVVIGGSHGKTSITSMILHVLSKQNIDHNYMVGAQLEGFECMVKLSNDVEIAIIEGDEYLSSPIDRRPKFHLYRPNIAVISGIAWDHINVFPTFENYVDQFNIFANKIDQNGYLIYCQEDKELMKMVQSNTYKCNLIPYKTHPHEIQNNITYLIPNNQFKYPIEIFGTHNLQNLKAAQIVCEKLGVNPEKFYLSIADFKGA
;
A
#
# COMPACT_ATOMS: atom_id res chain seq x y z
N HIS A 1 -1.63 -4.40 23.71
CA HIS A 1 -0.30 -4.99 23.56
C HIS A 1 -0.26 -5.85 22.31
N TYR A 2 0.60 -5.47 21.36
CA TYR A 2 0.82 -6.16 20.09
C TYR A 2 2.18 -6.86 20.11
N HIS A 3 2.23 -8.11 19.66
CA HIS A 3 3.49 -8.83 19.51
C HIS A 3 3.69 -9.23 18.06
N PHE A 4 4.87 -8.93 17.52
CA PHE A 4 5.24 -9.16 16.13
C PHE A 4 6.10 -10.41 16.00
N ILE A 5 5.66 -11.38 15.22
CA ILE A 5 6.49 -12.50 14.80
C ILE A 5 7.11 -12.13 13.44
N ALA A 6 8.43 -12.08 13.34
CA ALA A 6 9.23 -11.51 12.25
C ALA A 6 9.17 -9.95 12.17
N ILE A 7 9.45 -9.28 13.29
CA ILE A 7 9.38 -7.81 13.42
C ILE A 7 10.38 -7.07 12.51
N GLY A 8 11.50 -7.67 12.14
CA GLY A 8 12.58 -7.07 11.34
C GLY A 8 12.22 -6.90 9.85
N GLY A 9 11.14 -7.52 9.38
CA GLY A 9 10.70 -7.39 8.00
C GLY A 9 10.41 -5.93 7.61
N SER A 10 10.62 -5.57 6.32
CA SER A 10 10.49 -4.18 5.85
C SER A 10 9.12 -3.57 6.17
N ALA A 11 8.03 -4.25 5.88
CA ALA A 11 6.68 -3.80 6.22
C ALA A 11 6.41 -3.87 7.74
N MET A 12 6.90 -4.94 8.39
CA MET A 12 6.63 -5.26 9.78
C MET A 12 7.22 -4.22 10.75
N HIS A 13 8.48 -3.82 10.58
CA HIS A 13 9.09 -2.84 11.47
C HIS A 13 8.43 -1.45 11.32
N ASN A 14 7.98 -1.07 10.12
CA ASN A 14 7.25 0.17 9.93
C ASN A 14 5.89 0.15 10.65
N LEU A 15 5.16 -0.97 10.59
CA LEU A 15 3.90 -1.12 11.32
C LEU A 15 4.13 -1.13 12.85
N ALA A 16 5.19 -1.80 13.32
CA ALA A 16 5.57 -1.81 14.73
C ALA A 16 5.85 -0.40 15.26
N ILE A 17 6.60 0.41 14.49
CA ILE A 17 6.87 1.82 14.80
C ILE A 17 5.58 2.64 14.79
N ALA A 18 4.72 2.47 13.78
CA ALA A 18 3.46 3.19 13.69
C ALA A 18 2.54 2.93 14.90
N LEU A 19 2.44 1.68 15.36
CA LEU A 19 1.69 1.34 16.56
C LEU A 19 2.33 1.90 17.83
N HIS A 20 3.66 1.85 17.94
CA HIS A 20 4.37 2.47 19.06
C HIS A 20 4.12 3.98 19.13
N LEU A 21 4.20 4.69 17.99
CA LEU A 21 3.90 6.13 17.89
C LEU A 21 2.44 6.45 18.22
N LYS A 22 1.53 5.51 18.00
CA LYS A 22 0.11 5.59 18.40
C LYS A 22 -0.09 5.41 19.92
N GLY A 23 0.97 5.07 20.68
CA GLY A 23 0.93 4.84 22.11
C GLY A 23 0.68 3.39 22.52
N GLU A 24 0.71 2.47 21.58
CA GLU A 24 0.48 1.06 21.85
C GLU A 24 1.74 0.38 22.41
N LYS A 25 1.55 -0.62 23.28
CA LYS A 25 2.65 -1.48 23.71
C LYS A 25 3.00 -2.45 22.59
N VAL A 26 4.24 -2.39 22.13
CA VAL A 26 4.75 -3.23 21.05
C VAL A 26 5.94 -4.05 21.52
N THR A 27 5.90 -5.34 21.20
CA THR A 27 7.01 -6.29 21.38
C THR A 27 7.15 -7.11 20.10
N GLY A 28 8.24 -7.85 19.95
CA GLY A 28 8.40 -8.73 18.81
C GLY A 28 9.62 -9.63 18.88
N SER A 29 9.71 -10.52 17.92
CA SER A 29 10.81 -11.45 17.72
C SER A 29 11.18 -11.55 16.25
N ASP A 30 12.43 -11.89 16.00
CA ASP A 30 12.94 -12.27 14.69
C ASP A 30 14.19 -13.15 14.87
N ASP A 31 14.50 -14.00 13.90
CA ASP A 31 15.75 -14.76 13.89
C ASP A 31 16.94 -13.85 13.59
N GLU A 32 16.80 -12.92 12.66
CA GLU A 32 17.80 -11.89 12.34
C GLU A 32 17.12 -10.57 11.99
N ILE A 33 17.74 -9.46 12.42
CA ILE A 33 17.25 -8.11 12.11
C ILE A 33 18.38 -7.32 11.49
N PHE A 34 18.20 -6.95 10.22
CA PHE A 34 19.19 -6.21 9.44
C PHE A 34 18.89 -4.72 9.37
N SER A 35 19.86 -3.95 8.93
CA SER A 35 19.68 -2.55 8.51
C SER A 35 18.69 -2.46 7.33
N PRO A 36 17.83 -1.44 7.29
CA PRO A 36 17.66 -0.32 8.22
C PRO A 36 16.69 -0.62 9.39
N SER A 37 16.05 -1.79 9.42
CA SER A 37 15.04 -2.14 10.43
C SER A 37 15.61 -2.12 11.84
N LYS A 38 16.85 -2.59 12.01
CA LYS A 38 17.54 -2.65 13.29
C LYS A 38 17.71 -1.27 13.92
N GLU A 39 18.25 -0.33 13.19
CA GLU A 39 18.48 1.04 13.66
C GLU A 39 17.16 1.75 13.95
N ARG A 40 16.17 1.53 13.10
CA ARG A 40 14.84 2.16 13.24
C ARG A 40 14.11 1.64 14.48
N LEU A 41 14.05 0.32 14.69
CA LEU A 41 13.48 -0.26 15.90
C LEU A 41 14.24 0.17 17.17
N SER A 42 15.58 0.25 17.10
CA SER A 42 16.42 0.72 18.20
C SER A 42 16.13 2.17 18.58
N LYS A 43 15.95 3.05 17.57
CA LYS A 43 15.60 4.48 17.77
C LYS A 43 14.35 4.66 18.64
N TYR A 44 13.36 3.77 18.47
CA TYR A 44 12.10 3.81 19.22
C TYR A 44 12.09 2.91 20.47
N GLY A 45 13.20 2.25 20.81
CA GLY A 45 13.28 1.40 21.99
C GLY A 45 12.46 0.11 21.92
N ILE A 46 12.09 -0.33 20.72
CA ILE A 46 11.29 -1.54 20.47
C ILE A 46 12.08 -2.64 19.74
N LEU A 47 13.40 -2.49 19.62
CA LEU A 47 14.27 -3.55 19.12
C LEU A 47 14.30 -4.69 20.14
N PRO A 48 14.03 -5.95 19.74
CA PRO A 48 14.20 -7.11 20.61
C PRO A 48 15.61 -7.18 21.21
N MET A 49 15.71 -7.42 22.52
CA MET A 49 17.02 -7.53 23.20
C MET A 49 17.83 -8.73 22.72
N GLN A 50 17.15 -9.78 22.29
CA GLN A 50 17.75 -11.02 21.78
C GLN A 50 17.02 -11.43 20.51
N THR A 51 17.78 -11.90 19.52
CA THR A 51 17.27 -12.58 18.32
C THR A 51 16.82 -14.00 18.66
N GLY A 52 16.02 -14.58 17.77
CA GLY A 52 15.43 -15.90 17.92
C GLY A 52 14.03 -15.88 18.52
N TRP A 53 13.43 -17.04 18.47
CA TRP A 53 12.06 -17.30 18.87
C TRP A 53 12.01 -17.90 20.30
N SER A 54 11.07 -17.42 21.14
CA SER A 54 10.88 -17.96 22.49
C SER A 54 9.41 -17.92 22.90
N THR A 55 8.88 -19.08 23.25
CA THR A 55 7.50 -19.22 23.77
C THR A 55 7.23 -18.40 25.03
N GLU A 56 8.26 -18.07 25.81
CA GLU A 56 8.15 -17.25 27.03
C GLU A 56 7.76 -15.80 26.72
N LYS A 57 8.03 -15.32 25.52
CA LYS A 57 7.64 -13.97 25.07
C LYS A 57 6.14 -13.88 24.78
N VAL A 58 5.47 -15.02 24.52
CA VAL A 58 4.04 -15.07 24.19
C VAL A 58 3.24 -15.46 25.41
N THR A 59 2.55 -14.47 25.98
CA THR A 59 1.76 -14.60 27.20
C THR A 59 0.33 -14.11 26.98
N SER A 60 -0.58 -14.47 27.87
CA SER A 60 -1.99 -14.02 27.86
C SER A 60 -2.18 -12.50 28.03
N SER A 61 -1.11 -11.75 28.30
CA SER A 61 -1.14 -10.28 28.33
C SER A 61 -1.03 -9.63 26.93
N ILE A 62 -0.84 -10.43 25.89
CA ILE A 62 -0.81 -9.99 24.48
C ILE A 62 -2.24 -10.04 23.97
N ASP A 63 -2.70 -8.92 23.41
CA ASP A 63 -4.05 -8.82 22.85
C ASP A 63 -4.07 -9.31 21.39
N THR A 64 -2.95 -9.21 20.66
CA THR A 64 -2.89 -9.57 19.24
C THR A 64 -1.48 -9.92 18.81
N ILE A 65 -1.36 -10.97 17.99
CA ILE A 65 -0.15 -11.32 17.23
C ILE A 65 -0.26 -10.77 15.81
N ILE A 66 0.82 -10.16 15.33
CA ILE A 66 0.98 -9.77 13.94
C ILE A 66 2.05 -10.65 13.31
N LEU A 67 1.63 -11.49 12.34
CA LEU A 67 2.46 -12.51 11.73
C LEU A 67 3.09 -12.02 10.43
N GLY A 68 4.41 -11.96 10.38
CA GLY A 68 5.17 -11.62 9.18
C GLY A 68 5.31 -12.80 8.22
N MET A 69 5.47 -12.51 6.92
CA MET A 69 5.58 -13.50 5.86
C MET A 69 6.80 -14.44 6.01
N HIS A 70 7.89 -13.97 6.64
CA HIS A 70 9.11 -14.74 6.81
C HIS A 70 9.07 -15.73 7.98
N ALA A 71 8.07 -15.66 8.84
CA ALA A 71 7.85 -16.68 9.85
C ALA A 71 7.45 -18.01 9.20
N ARG A 72 7.81 -19.11 9.85
CA ARG A 72 7.44 -20.46 9.40
C ARG A 72 6.13 -20.88 10.07
N VAL A 73 5.40 -21.81 9.45
CA VAL A 73 4.15 -22.36 10.01
C VAL A 73 4.39 -23.13 11.32
N ASP A 74 5.62 -23.63 11.55
CA ASP A 74 6.04 -24.34 12.75
C ASP A 74 6.76 -23.41 13.77
N ASN A 75 6.63 -22.10 13.64
CA ASN A 75 7.24 -21.13 14.54
C ASN A 75 6.72 -21.33 15.98
N PRO A 76 7.60 -21.48 16.99
CA PRO A 76 7.18 -21.80 18.36
C PRO A 76 6.32 -20.70 19.02
N GLU A 77 6.54 -19.44 18.66
CA GLU A 77 5.71 -18.33 19.16
C GLU A 77 4.32 -18.31 18.50
N LEU A 78 4.22 -18.69 17.21
CA LEU A 78 2.94 -18.86 16.53
C LEU A 78 2.12 -19.98 17.17
N LEU A 79 2.72 -21.16 17.36
CA LEU A 79 2.06 -22.30 18.00
C LEU A 79 1.61 -21.97 19.44
N LYS A 80 2.44 -21.21 20.18
CA LYS A 80 2.08 -20.76 21.54
C LYS A 80 0.92 -19.77 21.54
N ALA A 81 0.86 -18.88 20.54
CA ALA A 81 -0.26 -17.96 20.40
C ALA A 81 -1.57 -18.69 20.09
N GLU A 82 -1.54 -19.73 19.24
CA GLU A 82 -2.67 -20.60 18.97
C GLU A 82 -3.13 -21.35 20.23
N GLU A 83 -2.20 -21.94 20.98
CA GLU A 83 -2.50 -22.58 22.26
C GLU A 83 -3.24 -21.66 23.25
N LEU A 84 -2.80 -20.40 23.32
CA LEU A 84 -3.38 -19.38 24.20
C LEU A 84 -4.64 -18.71 23.61
N ASN A 85 -5.07 -19.10 22.40
CA ASN A 85 -6.18 -18.49 21.66
C ASN A 85 -6.04 -16.97 21.50
N ILE A 86 -4.81 -16.46 21.32
CA ILE A 86 -4.56 -15.05 21.05
C ILE A 86 -4.89 -14.78 19.56
N PRO A 87 -5.66 -13.71 19.24
CA PRO A 87 -5.94 -13.34 17.86
C PRO A 87 -4.66 -13.15 17.03
N ILE A 88 -4.59 -13.81 15.88
CA ILE A 88 -3.45 -13.75 14.96
C ILE A 88 -3.92 -13.10 13.66
N PHE A 89 -3.23 -12.05 13.22
CA PHE A 89 -3.45 -11.40 11.95
C PHE A 89 -2.18 -11.43 11.11
N SER A 90 -2.34 -11.68 9.83
CA SER A 90 -1.30 -11.30 8.87
C SER A 90 -1.18 -9.77 8.80
N TYR A 91 -0.05 -9.28 8.31
CA TYR A 91 0.15 -7.84 8.10
C TYR A 91 -1.03 -7.16 7.36
N PRO A 92 -1.48 -7.65 6.17
CA PRO A 92 -2.55 -6.99 5.45
C PRO A 92 -3.93 -7.12 6.12
N GLU A 93 -4.22 -8.22 6.81
CA GLU A 93 -5.43 -8.34 7.61
C GLU A 93 -5.47 -7.30 8.72
N PHE A 94 -4.34 -7.10 9.40
CA PHE A 94 -4.25 -6.10 10.44
C PHE A 94 -4.43 -4.67 9.90
N ILE A 95 -3.80 -4.34 8.76
CA ILE A 95 -4.00 -3.04 8.09
C ILE A 95 -5.48 -2.85 7.73
N TYR A 96 -6.15 -3.89 7.20
CA TYR A 96 -7.59 -3.82 6.93
C TYR A 96 -8.39 -3.54 8.22
N GLU A 97 -8.14 -4.27 9.31
CA GLU A 97 -8.83 -4.06 10.58
C GLU A 97 -8.66 -2.63 11.12
N GLN A 98 -7.46 -2.06 11.00
CA GLN A 98 -7.19 -0.68 11.41
C GLN A 98 -7.85 0.37 10.51
N THR A 99 -8.18 0.03 9.26
CA THR A 99 -8.70 0.98 8.26
C THR A 99 -10.10 0.66 7.75
N LYS A 100 -10.78 -0.36 8.29
CA LYS A 100 -12.07 -0.86 7.76
C LYS A 100 -13.20 0.16 7.75
N ASN A 101 -13.15 1.16 8.62
CA ASN A 101 -14.12 2.24 8.70
C ASN A 101 -13.71 3.48 7.88
N GLN A 102 -12.60 3.43 7.14
CA GLN A 102 -12.08 4.51 6.32
C GLN A 102 -12.33 4.24 4.84
N THR A 103 -12.30 5.28 4.04
CA THR A 103 -12.23 5.16 2.58
C THR A 103 -10.85 4.66 2.20
N ARG A 104 -10.76 3.37 1.87
CA ARG A 104 -9.51 2.72 1.48
C ARG A 104 -9.27 2.88 -0.01
N VAL A 105 -8.18 3.58 -0.33
CA VAL A 105 -7.62 3.66 -1.68
C VAL A 105 -6.48 2.66 -1.77
N VAL A 106 -6.58 1.67 -2.65
CA VAL A 106 -5.55 0.64 -2.81
C VAL A 106 -4.96 0.73 -4.21
N ILE A 107 -3.64 0.96 -4.27
CA ILE A 107 -2.90 1.13 -5.51
C ILE A 107 -2.20 -0.18 -5.88
N GLY A 108 -2.75 -0.93 -6.83
CA GLY A 108 -2.17 -2.15 -7.39
C GLY A 108 -1.57 -1.93 -8.77
N GLY A 109 -0.89 -2.95 -9.27
CA GLY A 109 -0.25 -2.96 -10.58
C GLY A 109 1.21 -3.38 -10.50
N SER A 110 1.73 -3.92 -11.58
CA SER A 110 3.12 -4.40 -11.63
C SER A 110 4.13 -3.25 -11.53
N HIS A 111 3.76 -2.04 -11.95
CA HIS A 111 4.61 -0.86 -11.96
C HIS A 111 3.84 0.38 -11.48
N GLY A 112 4.57 1.39 -11.01
CA GLY A 112 4.03 2.70 -10.68
C GLY A 112 3.30 2.80 -9.34
N LYS A 113 3.13 1.71 -8.58
CA LYS A 113 2.45 1.71 -7.27
C LYS A 113 2.97 2.81 -6.34
N THR A 114 4.26 2.78 -6.04
CA THR A 114 4.91 3.76 -5.15
C THR A 114 4.82 5.19 -5.69
N SER A 115 5.02 5.38 -7.00
CA SER A 115 4.91 6.72 -7.61
C SER A 115 3.49 7.28 -7.53
N ILE A 116 2.46 6.48 -7.81
CA ILE A 116 1.06 6.91 -7.69
C ILE A 116 0.75 7.21 -6.22
N THR A 117 1.13 6.32 -5.30
CA THR A 117 0.93 6.51 -3.86
C THR A 117 1.58 7.80 -3.38
N SER A 118 2.85 8.04 -3.70
CA SER A 118 3.58 9.23 -3.27
C SER A 118 3.00 10.53 -3.84
N MET A 119 2.53 10.54 -5.10
CA MET A 119 1.82 11.67 -5.69
C MET A 119 0.53 11.99 -4.94
N ILE A 120 -0.27 10.97 -4.60
CA ILE A 120 -1.50 11.14 -3.82
C ILE A 120 -1.18 11.71 -2.44
N LEU A 121 -0.22 11.12 -1.72
CA LEU A 121 0.18 11.56 -0.39
C LEU A 121 0.69 13.02 -0.41
N HIS A 122 1.48 13.37 -1.43
CA HIS A 122 1.98 14.74 -1.62
C HIS A 122 0.83 15.74 -1.78
N VAL A 123 -0.13 15.45 -2.66
CA VAL A 123 -1.29 16.32 -2.90
C VAL A 123 -2.17 16.43 -1.65
N LEU A 124 -2.50 15.32 -0.99
CA LEU A 124 -3.32 15.35 0.22
C LEU A 124 -2.65 16.16 1.34
N SER A 125 -1.34 15.98 1.53
CA SER A 125 -0.56 16.76 2.52
C SER A 125 -0.56 18.24 2.19
N LYS A 126 -0.35 18.63 0.92
CA LYS A 126 -0.39 20.05 0.47
C LYS A 126 -1.78 20.68 0.67
N GLN A 127 -2.84 19.88 0.59
CA GLN A 127 -4.22 20.33 0.81
C GLN A 127 -4.66 20.25 2.28
N ASN A 128 -3.76 19.85 3.20
CA ASN A 128 -4.05 19.63 4.63
C ASN A 128 -5.22 18.65 4.85
N ILE A 129 -5.30 17.61 4.01
CA ILE A 129 -6.28 16.53 4.17
C ILE A 129 -5.61 15.42 4.96
N ASP A 130 -6.07 15.18 6.17
CA ASP A 130 -5.55 14.11 7.01
C ASP A 130 -5.84 12.73 6.42
N HIS A 131 -4.83 11.87 6.44
CA HIS A 131 -4.92 10.53 5.89
C HIS A 131 -3.98 9.56 6.61
N ASN A 132 -4.38 8.31 6.66
CA ASN A 132 -3.53 7.17 6.97
C ASN A 132 -2.85 6.69 5.69
N TYR A 133 -1.70 6.04 5.82
CA TYR A 133 -1.03 5.46 4.67
C TYR A 133 -0.22 4.21 5.02
N MET A 134 -0.02 3.39 4.01
CA MET A 134 0.94 2.30 3.99
C MET A 134 1.62 2.27 2.62
N VAL A 135 2.95 2.39 2.63
CA VAL A 135 3.81 2.41 1.45
C VAL A 135 4.84 1.30 1.55
N GLY A 136 5.07 0.59 0.45
CA GLY A 136 5.97 -0.57 0.42
C GLY A 136 7.46 -0.21 0.35
N ALA A 137 7.79 0.96 -0.21
CA ALA A 137 9.16 1.44 -0.36
C ALA A 137 9.42 2.68 0.49
N GLN A 138 10.68 2.93 0.85
CA GLN A 138 11.06 4.14 1.58
C GLN A 138 10.87 5.36 0.69
N LEU A 139 10.10 6.33 1.19
CA LEU A 139 9.91 7.64 0.56
C LEU A 139 10.79 8.69 1.22
N GLU A 140 11.34 9.61 0.42
CA GLU A 140 12.08 10.75 0.93
C GLU A 140 11.15 11.68 1.72
N GLY A 141 11.63 12.17 2.87
CA GLY A 141 10.85 13.03 3.77
C GLY A 141 9.86 12.29 4.68
N PHE A 142 9.71 10.97 4.56
CA PHE A 142 8.86 10.17 5.43
C PHE A 142 9.71 9.38 6.44
N GLU A 143 9.46 9.59 7.72
CA GLU A 143 10.16 8.87 8.78
C GLU A 143 9.67 7.42 8.91
N CYS A 144 8.39 7.17 8.70
CA CYS A 144 7.78 5.85 8.76
C CYS A 144 6.89 5.63 7.54
N MET A 145 6.93 4.41 7.00
CA MET A 145 6.15 4.03 5.80
C MET A 145 4.72 3.58 6.12
N VAL A 146 4.35 3.64 7.39
CA VAL A 146 2.98 3.38 7.88
C VAL A 146 2.59 4.49 8.83
N LYS A 147 1.39 5.05 8.63
CA LYS A 147 0.73 5.97 9.56
C LYS A 147 -0.67 5.44 9.85
N LEU A 148 -0.99 5.30 11.13
CA LEU A 148 -2.30 4.84 11.59
C LEU A 148 -2.82 5.81 12.66
N SER A 149 -3.95 6.43 12.40
CA SER A 149 -4.71 7.30 13.31
C SER A 149 -6.17 6.88 13.33
N ASN A 150 -6.84 7.05 14.46
CA ASN A 150 -8.25 6.66 14.60
C ASN A 150 -9.20 7.68 13.97
N ASP A 151 -8.85 8.98 14.02
CA ASP A 151 -9.73 10.09 13.67
C ASP A 151 -9.55 10.56 12.20
N VAL A 152 -9.22 9.62 11.31
CA VAL A 152 -8.93 9.89 9.91
C VAL A 152 -9.87 9.08 9.02
N GLU A 153 -10.45 9.74 8.00
CA GLU A 153 -11.45 9.13 7.11
C GLU A 153 -10.86 8.43 5.88
N ILE A 154 -9.58 8.65 5.57
CA ILE A 154 -8.92 8.19 4.35
C ILE A 154 -7.71 7.33 4.69
N ALA A 155 -7.57 6.20 4.00
CA ALA A 155 -6.37 5.37 4.03
C ALA A 155 -5.85 5.13 2.61
N ILE A 156 -4.59 5.49 2.36
CA ILE A 156 -3.88 5.26 1.09
C ILE A 156 -2.94 4.07 1.26
N ILE A 157 -3.18 3.01 0.53
CA ILE A 157 -2.51 1.72 0.72
C ILE A 157 -1.84 1.28 -0.59
N GLU A 158 -0.54 1.07 -0.56
CA GLU A 158 0.15 0.42 -1.67
C GLU A 158 -0.17 -1.07 -1.68
N GLY A 159 -0.83 -1.52 -2.73
CA GLY A 159 -1.32 -2.89 -2.91
C GLY A 159 -0.26 -3.79 -3.51
N ASP A 160 0.36 -4.63 -2.68
CA ASP A 160 1.35 -5.61 -3.10
C ASP A 160 0.64 -6.92 -3.50
N GLU A 161 0.96 -7.44 -4.67
CA GLU A 161 0.48 -8.72 -5.19
C GLU A 161 1.20 -9.94 -4.60
N TYR A 162 2.23 -9.76 -3.76
CA TYR A 162 2.91 -10.87 -3.08
C TYR A 162 2.08 -11.43 -1.92
N LEU A 163 2.45 -12.64 -1.46
CA LEU A 163 1.71 -13.40 -0.47
C LEU A 163 1.65 -12.71 0.90
N SER A 164 0.55 -12.94 1.63
CA SER A 164 0.22 -12.28 2.90
C SER A 164 1.01 -12.79 4.10
N SER A 165 1.02 -14.12 4.29
CA SER A 165 1.68 -14.78 5.43
C SER A 165 1.99 -16.24 5.12
N PRO A 166 2.74 -16.95 5.95
CA PRO A 166 3.00 -18.37 5.78
C PRO A 166 1.75 -19.25 5.87
N ILE A 167 0.74 -18.81 6.60
CA ILE A 167 -0.52 -19.53 6.81
C ILE A 167 -1.65 -19.05 5.89
N ASP A 168 -1.50 -17.88 5.26
CA ASP A 168 -2.42 -17.34 4.26
C ASP A 168 -1.66 -16.95 3.01
N ARG A 169 -1.80 -17.73 1.96
CA ARG A 169 -1.10 -17.54 0.69
C ARG A 169 -1.85 -16.66 -0.31
N ARG A 170 -2.92 -15.99 0.12
CA ARG A 170 -3.57 -14.98 -0.74
C ARG A 170 -2.65 -13.77 -0.91
N PRO A 171 -2.63 -13.13 -2.09
CA PRO A 171 -1.98 -11.83 -2.28
C PRO A 171 -2.45 -10.78 -1.28
N LYS A 172 -1.52 -9.94 -0.80
CA LYS A 172 -1.83 -8.91 0.20
C LYS A 172 -2.97 -8.00 -0.23
N PHE A 173 -2.97 -7.54 -1.50
CA PHE A 173 -3.98 -6.59 -1.98
C PHE A 173 -5.41 -7.16 -2.00
N HIS A 174 -5.60 -8.49 -1.98
CA HIS A 174 -6.93 -9.10 -1.84
C HIS A 174 -7.58 -8.85 -0.47
N LEU A 175 -6.78 -8.56 0.54
CA LEU A 175 -7.23 -8.44 1.92
C LEU A 175 -7.66 -7.01 2.29
N TYR A 176 -7.22 -6.01 1.53
CA TYR A 176 -7.50 -4.60 1.84
C TYR A 176 -8.93 -4.15 1.51
N ARG A 177 -9.69 -4.87 0.68
CA ARG A 177 -11.09 -4.58 0.32
C ARG A 177 -11.30 -3.10 -0.02
N PRO A 178 -10.81 -2.62 -1.17
CA PRO A 178 -10.80 -1.20 -1.51
C PRO A 178 -12.19 -0.62 -1.74
N ASN A 179 -12.36 0.68 -1.39
CA ASN A 179 -13.45 1.51 -1.90
C ASN A 179 -13.04 2.13 -3.24
N ILE A 180 -11.75 2.47 -3.39
CA ILE A 180 -11.16 2.95 -4.63
C ILE A 180 -9.94 2.09 -4.91
N ALA A 181 -9.89 1.41 -6.05
CA ALA A 181 -8.72 0.69 -6.50
C ALA A 181 -8.12 1.34 -7.75
N VAL A 182 -6.79 1.37 -7.81
CA VAL A 182 -6.04 1.68 -9.02
C VAL A 182 -5.36 0.40 -9.50
N ILE A 183 -5.39 0.13 -10.80
CA ILE A 183 -4.51 -0.85 -11.45
C ILE A 183 -3.76 -0.12 -12.56
N SER A 184 -2.44 0.04 -12.36
CA SER A 184 -1.60 0.83 -13.27
C SER A 184 -1.15 0.05 -14.51
N GLY A 185 -1.14 -1.28 -14.45
CA GLY A 185 -0.80 -2.18 -15.54
C GLY A 185 -0.51 -3.58 -15.02
N ILE A 186 -0.45 -4.56 -15.93
CA ILE A 186 -0.17 -5.96 -15.62
C ILE A 186 1.01 -6.43 -16.46
N ALA A 187 2.18 -6.59 -15.83
CA ALA A 187 3.37 -7.20 -16.42
C ALA A 187 3.83 -8.33 -15.49
N TRP A 188 4.10 -9.50 -16.05
CA TRP A 188 4.39 -10.70 -15.26
C TRP A 188 5.57 -10.52 -14.33
N ASP A 189 5.30 -10.66 -13.04
CA ASP A 189 6.26 -10.61 -11.94
C ASP A 189 6.01 -11.77 -10.97
N HIS A 190 6.92 -11.96 -10.01
CA HIS A 190 6.81 -13.00 -8.98
C HIS A 190 6.56 -14.41 -9.52
N ILE A 191 7.33 -14.83 -10.54
CA ILE A 191 7.21 -16.13 -11.24
C ILE A 191 7.31 -17.31 -10.26
N ASN A 192 8.05 -17.16 -9.18
CA ASN A 192 8.16 -18.15 -8.10
C ASN A 192 6.84 -18.39 -7.33
N VAL A 193 5.90 -17.45 -7.39
CA VAL A 193 4.59 -17.51 -6.73
C VAL A 193 3.49 -17.75 -7.74
N PHE A 194 3.57 -17.12 -8.92
CA PHE A 194 2.59 -17.19 -10.00
C PHE A 194 3.24 -17.84 -11.23
N PRO A 195 3.18 -19.17 -11.37
CA PRO A 195 3.96 -19.92 -12.36
C PRO A 195 3.49 -19.70 -13.80
N THR A 196 2.29 -19.16 -14.02
CA THR A 196 1.79 -18.78 -15.35
C THR A 196 1.31 -17.35 -15.37
N PHE A 197 1.37 -16.72 -16.53
CA PHE A 197 0.91 -15.34 -16.68
C PHE A 197 -0.59 -15.22 -16.44
N GLU A 198 -1.38 -16.20 -16.87
CA GLU A 198 -2.83 -16.26 -16.64
C GLU A 198 -3.15 -16.27 -15.14
N ASN A 199 -2.42 -17.09 -14.36
CA ASN A 199 -2.58 -17.12 -12.90
C ASN A 199 -2.26 -15.75 -12.27
N TYR A 200 -1.25 -15.04 -12.78
CA TYR A 200 -0.90 -13.70 -12.33
C TYR A 200 -2.00 -12.67 -12.67
N VAL A 201 -2.53 -12.68 -13.90
CA VAL A 201 -3.65 -11.81 -14.32
C VAL A 201 -4.89 -12.06 -13.48
N ASP A 202 -5.18 -13.31 -13.13
CA ASP A 202 -6.32 -13.70 -12.29
C ASP A 202 -6.25 -13.04 -10.90
N GLN A 203 -5.05 -12.78 -10.34
CA GLN A 203 -4.94 -12.09 -9.06
C GLN A 203 -5.50 -10.66 -9.15
N PHE A 204 -5.25 -9.96 -10.24
CA PHE A 204 -5.80 -8.62 -10.47
C PHE A 204 -7.31 -8.65 -10.72
N ASN A 205 -7.81 -9.68 -11.40
CA ASN A 205 -9.25 -9.88 -11.57
C ASN A 205 -9.95 -10.13 -10.21
N ILE A 206 -9.37 -10.98 -9.36
CA ILE A 206 -9.87 -11.21 -8.00
C ILE A 206 -9.83 -9.91 -7.19
N PHE A 207 -8.74 -9.15 -7.27
CA PHE A 207 -8.60 -7.86 -6.58
C PHE A 207 -9.69 -6.86 -7.02
N ALA A 208 -9.93 -6.73 -8.33
CA ALA A 208 -10.99 -5.86 -8.87
C ALA A 208 -12.39 -6.26 -8.35
N ASN A 209 -12.65 -7.57 -8.18
CA ASN A 209 -13.90 -8.07 -7.60
C ASN A 209 -14.04 -7.88 -6.09
N LYS A 210 -12.97 -7.45 -5.38
CA LYS A 210 -13.02 -7.09 -3.95
C LYS A 210 -13.39 -5.63 -3.72
N ILE A 211 -13.51 -4.82 -4.76
CA ILE A 211 -13.94 -3.42 -4.68
C ILE A 211 -15.41 -3.38 -4.24
N ASP A 212 -15.71 -2.43 -3.33
CA ASP A 212 -17.08 -2.16 -2.91
C ASP A 212 -17.98 -1.87 -4.12
N GLN A 213 -19.24 -2.31 -4.08
CA GLN A 213 -20.17 -2.13 -5.22
C GLN A 213 -20.41 -0.67 -5.60
N ASN A 214 -20.27 0.27 -4.66
CA ASN A 214 -20.33 1.71 -4.91
C ASN A 214 -18.95 2.34 -5.15
N GLY A 215 -17.90 1.51 -5.13
CA GLY A 215 -16.52 1.92 -5.29
C GLY A 215 -16.12 2.13 -6.74
N TYR A 216 -14.81 2.33 -6.94
CA TYR A 216 -14.24 2.67 -8.24
C TYR A 216 -13.03 1.79 -8.56
N LEU A 217 -13.00 1.25 -9.79
CA LEU A 217 -11.80 0.71 -10.41
C LEU A 217 -11.25 1.75 -11.40
N ILE A 218 -10.12 2.35 -11.07
CA ILE A 218 -9.37 3.28 -11.92
C ILE A 218 -8.28 2.45 -12.61
N TYR A 219 -8.27 2.39 -13.95
CA TYR A 219 -7.39 1.49 -14.67
C TYR A 219 -6.77 2.11 -15.92
N CYS A 220 -5.48 1.79 -16.17
CA CYS A 220 -4.75 2.24 -17.34
C CYS A 220 -5.25 1.54 -18.59
N GLN A 221 -5.95 2.26 -19.48
CA GLN A 221 -6.47 1.67 -20.72
C GLN A 221 -5.40 1.55 -21.82
N GLU A 222 -4.18 2.04 -21.59
CA GLU A 222 -3.05 1.87 -22.48
C GLU A 222 -2.27 0.56 -22.24
N ASP A 223 -2.55 -0.11 -21.10
CA ASP A 223 -2.07 -1.47 -20.85
C ASP A 223 -2.99 -2.50 -21.50
N LYS A 224 -2.45 -3.29 -22.43
CA LYS A 224 -3.23 -4.24 -23.25
C LYS A 224 -3.83 -5.39 -22.45
N GLU A 225 -3.07 -5.94 -21.51
CA GLU A 225 -3.52 -7.09 -20.72
C GLU A 225 -4.58 -6.66 -19.70
N LEU A 226 -4.39 -5.49 -19.09
CA LEU A 226 -5.38 -4.90 -18.20
C LEU A 226 -6.69 -4.59 -18.95
N MET A 227 -6.60 -4.01 -20.15
CA MET A 227 -7.78 -3.77 -21.00
C MET A 227 -8.51 -5.05 -21.35
N LYS A 228 -7.77 -6.10 -21.74
CA LYS A 228 -8.34 -7.42 -22.04
C LYS A 228 -9.05 -8.00 -20.81
N MET A 229 -8.42 -7.96 -19.64
CA MET A 229 -9.02 -8.40 -18.38
C MET A 229 -10.31 -7.65 -18.09
N VAL A 230 -10.31 -6.30 -18.19
CA VAL A 230 -11.49 -5.50 -17.87
C VAL A 230 -12.63 -5.73 -18.87
N GLN A 231 -12.33 -5.88 -20.16
CA GLN A 231 -13.35 -6.15 -21.19
C GLN A 231 -13.95 -7.56 -21.14
N SER A 232 -13.19 -8.52 -20.63
CA SER A 232 -13.61 -9.94 -20.54
C SER A 232 -14.42 -10.27 -19.29
N ASN A 233 -14.53 -9.33 -18.34
CA ASN A 233 -15.19 -9.55 -17.05
C ASN A 233 -16.24 -8.47 -16.76
N THR A 234 -17.13 -8.77 -15.84
CA THR A 234 -18.14 -7.81 -15.33
C THR A 234 -17.87 -7.51 -13.87
N TYR A 235 -17.74 -6.24 -13.54
CA TYR A 235 -17.48 -5.77 -12.18
C TYR A 235 -18.71 -5.03 -11.62
N LYS A 236 -18.92 -5.12 -10.31
CA LYS A 236 -20.03 -4.43 -9.63
C LYS A 236 -19.73 -2.96 -9.33
N CYS A 237 -18.46 -2.59 -9.35
CA CYS A 237 -17.99 -1.22 -9.10
C CYS A 237 -18.03 -0.35 -10.37
N ASN A 238 -17.81 0.95 -10.18
CA ASN A 238 -17.72 1.92 -11.28
C ASN A 238 -16.34 1.83 -11.95
N LEU A 239 -16.30 1.73 -13.26
CA LEU A 239 -15.08 1.65 -14.05
C LEU A 239 -14.65 3.03 -14.55
N ILE A 240 -13.40 3.43 -14.29
CA ILE A 240 -12.82 4.71 -14.72
C ILE A 240 -11.53 4.43 -15.50
N PRO A 241 -11.58 4.39 -16.84
CA PRO A 241 -10.40 4.27 -17.66
C PRO A 241 -9.57 5.56 -17.65
N TYR A 242 -8.25 5.43 -17.68
CA TYR A 242 -7.37 6.58 -17.88
C TYR A 242 -6.27 6.28 -18.91
N LYS A 243 -5.74 7.36 -19.49
CA LYS A 243 -4.57 7.37 -20.38
C LYS A 243 -3.48 8.26 -19.82
N THR A 244 -2.34 8.30 -20.51
CA THR A 244 -1.32 9.32 -20.30
C THR A 244 -1.93 10.71 -20.21
N HIS A 245 -1.55 11.49 -19.18
CA HIS A 245 -2.05 12.85 -19.01
C HIS A 245 -1.69 13.71 -20.21
N PRO A 246 -2.64 14.52 -20.77
CA PRO A 246 -2.32 15.47 -21.83
C PRO A 246 -1.20 16.42 -21.39
N HIS A 247 -0.18 16.53 -22.23
CA HIS A 247 1.02 17.31 -21.91
C HIS A 247 1.69 17.83 -23.17
N GLU A 248 2.57 18.80 -23.02
CA GLU A 248 3.52 19.22 -24.03
C GLU A 248 4.91 19.46 -23.39
N ILE A 249 5.94 19.38 -24.21
CA ILE A 249 7.32 19.66 -23.77
C ILE A 249 7.79 20.92 -24.51
N GLN A 250 8.14 21.96 -23.73
CA GLN A 250 8.68 23.21 -24.25
C GLN A 250 9.98 23.56 -23.50
N ASN A 251 11.06 23.79 -24.19
CA ASN A 251 12.36 24.13 -23.61
C ASN A 251 12.83 23.15 -22.51
N ASN A 252 12.64 21.85 -22.70
CA ASN A 252 12.90 20.76 -21.74
C ASN A 252 12.06 20.81 -20.44
N ILE A 253 10.99 21.57 -20.43
CA ILE A 253 10.02 21.59 -19.33
C ILE A 253 8.75 20.87 -19.79
N THR A 254 8.26 19.95 -18.98
CA THR A 254 6.97 19.29 -19.20
C THR A 254 5.84 20.16 -18.63
N TYR A 255 4.85 20.42 -19.45
CA TYR A 255 3.63 21.15 -19.05
C TYR A 255 2.42 20.22 -19.12
N LEU A 256 1.67 20.11 -18.03
CA LEU A 256 0.36 19.46 -18.05
C LEU A 256 -0.68 20.38 -18.69
N ILE A 257 -1.52 19.81 -19.56
CA ILE A 257 -2.58 20.53 -20.27
C ILE A 257 -3.94 19.88 -19.93
N PRO A 258 -4.54 20.22 -18.79
CA PRO A 258 -5.83 19.64 -18.39
C PRO A 258 -6.98 20.07 -19.31
N ASN A 259 -6.86 21.26 -19.85
CA ASN A 259 -7.73 21.85 -20.86
C ASN A 259 -6.92 22.82 -21.72
N ASN A 260 -7.47 23.29 -22.81
CA ASN A 260 -6.74 24.19 -23.75
C ASN A 260 -6.46 25.61 -23.20
N GLN A 261 -6.77 25.89 -21.93
CA GLN A 261 -6.65 27.24 -21.37
C GLN A 261 -5.46 27.40 -20.41
N PHE A 262 -5.08 26.34 -19.69
CA PHE A 262 -4.05 26.41 -18.65
C PHE A 262 -2.95 25.39 -18.89
N LYS A 263 -1.71 25.79 -18.58
CA LYS A 263 -0.52 24.94 -18.60
C LYS A 263 0.16 25.00 -17.25
N TYR A 264 0.43 23.84 -16.68
CA TYR A 264 1.10 23.71 -15.38
C TYR A 264 2.47 23.07 -15.58
N PRO A 265 3.57 23.81 -15.32
CA PRO A 265 4.91 23.22 -15.40
C PRO A 265 5.09 22.19 -14.29
N ILE A 266 5.76 21.09 -14.59
CA ILE A 266 6.07 20.03 -13.63
C ILE A 266 7.52 19.57 -13.77
N GLU A 267 8.11 19.07 -12.68
CA GLU A 267 9.48 18.54 -12.68
C GLU A 267 9.55 17.08 -13.14
N ILE A 268 8.43 16.35 -13.11
CA ILE A 268 8.38 14.96 -13.56
C ILE A 268 8.26 14.85 -15.08
N PHE A 269 8.85 13.79 -15.64
CA PHE A 269 8.86 13.54 -17.08
C PHE A 269 8.70 12.05 -17.40
N GLY A 270 8.45 11.77 -18.68
CA GLY A 270 8.28 10.41 -19.20
C GLY A 270 6.84 9.90 -19.14
N THR A 271 6.47 9.12 -20.16
CA THR A 271 5.10 8.63 -20.37
C THR A 271 4.54 7.90 -19.15
N HIS A 272 5.32 6.99 -18.54
CA HIS A 272 4.86 6.23 -17.36
C HIS A 272 4.57 7.13 -16.16
N ASN A 273 5.39 8.15 -15.91
CA ASN A 273 5.14 9.09 -14.82
C ASN A 273 3.90 9.94 -15.08
N LEU A 274 3.62 10.28 -16.34
CA LEU A 274 2.41 11.02 -16.73
C LEU A 274 1.15 10.13 -16.67
N GLN A 275 1.27 8.83 -16.89
CA GLN A 275 0.21 7.85 -16.60
C GLN A 275 -0.05 7.77 -15.09
N ASN A 276 1.01 7.62 -14.28
CA ASN A 276 0.92 7.57 -12.82
C ASN A 276 0.26 8.85 -12.26
N LEU A 277 0.67 10.01 -12.78
CA LEU A 277 0.09 11.30 -12.41
C LEU A 277 -1.42 11.36 -12.72
N LYS A 278 -1.83 10.83 -13.88
CA LYS A 278 -3.25 10.81 -14.25
C LYS A 278 -4.07 9.92 -13.32
N ALA A 279 -3.55 8.78 -12.92
CA ALA A 279 -4.17 7.92 -11.91
C ALA A 279 -4.31 8.65 -10.57
N ALA A 280 -3.21 9.29 -10.09
CA ALA A 280 -3.21 10.06 -8.85
C ALA A 280 -4.20 11.24 -8.89
N GLN A 281 -4.32 11.94 -10.03
CA GLN A 281 -5.31 13.00 -10.23
C GLN A 281 -6.73 12.47 -10.00
N ILE A 282 -7.10 11.38 -10.67
CA ILE A 282 -8.45 10.81 -10.58
C ILE A 282 -8.76 10.37 -9.14
N VAL A 283 -7.80 9.74 -8.45
CA VAL A 283 -7.94 9.38 -7.04
C VAL A 283 -8.19 10.62 -6.19
N CYS A 284 -7.35 11.65 -6.31
CA CYS A 284 -7.50 12.90 -5.55
C CYS A 284 -8.85 13.57 -5.79
N GLU A 285 -9.34 13.59 -7.04
CA GLU A 285 -10.68 14.10 -7.37
C GLU A 285 -11.80 13.28 -6.69
N LYS A 286 -11.67 11.95 -6.64
CA LYS A 286 -12.62 11.08 -5.93
C LYS A 286 -12.58 11.27 -4.41
N LEU A 287 -11.46 11.74 -3.87
CA LEU A 287 -11.31 12.14 -2.47
C LEU A 287 -11.71 13.60 -2.21
N GLY A 288 -12.28 14.31 -3.20
CA GLY A 288 -12.79 15.67 -3.05
C GLY A 288 -11.78 16.79 -3.28
N VAL A 289 -10.58 16.48 -3.77
CA VAL A 289 -9.61 17.51 -4.17
C VAL A 289 -10.07 18.19 -5.46
N ASN A 290 -10.17 19.52 -5.44
CA ASN A 290 -10.49 20.29 -6.63
C ASN A 290 -9.40 20.12 -7.70
N PRO A 291 -9.75 19.96 -9.00
CA PRO A 291 -8.75 19.77 -10.08
C PRO A 291 -7.68 20.84 -10.13
N GLU A 292 -8.02 22.12 -10.02
CA GLU A 292 -7.04 23.21 -10.04
C GLU A 292 -6.04 23.09 -8.86
N LYS A 293 -6.56 22.79 -7.66
CA LYS A 293 -5.72 22.55 -6.47
C LYS A 293 -4.82 21.35 -6.65
N PHE A 294 -5.26 20.30 -7.34
CA PHE A 294 -4.39 19.17 -7.68
C PHE A 294 -3.19 19.63 -8.50
N TYR A 295 -3.42 20.38 -9.60
CA TYR A 295 -2.32 20.84 -10.48
C TYR A 295 -1.35 21.79 -9.76
N LEU A 296 -1.84 22.67 -8.91
CA LEU A 296 -1.01 23.55 -8.10
C LEU A 296 -0.17 22.77 -7.07
N SER A 297 -0.73 21.71 -6.51
CA SER A 297 -0.03 20.87 -5.52
C SER A 297 1.01 19.97 -6.14
N ILE A 298 0.75 19.39 -7.31
CA ILE A 298 1.65 18.42 -7.95
C ILE A 298 2.83 19.09 -8.65
N ALA A 299 2.79 20.40 -8.89
CA ALA A 299 3.78 21.13 -9.67
C ALA A 299 5.22 21.03 -9.10
N ASP A 300 5.37 20.96 -7.79
CA ASP A 300 6.66 20.84 -7.08
C ASP A 300 7.00 19.41 -6.62
N PHE A 301 6.26 18.41 -7.10
CA PHE A 301 6.57 17.00 -6.82
C PHE A 301 7.80 16.56 -7.62
N LYS A 302 8.84 16.06 -6.91
CA LYS A 302 10.16 15.74 -7.51
C LYS A 302 10.34 14.26 -7.87
N GLY A 303 9.42 13.41 -7.50
CA GLY A 303 9.51 11.96 -7.66
C GLY A 303 9.32 11.21 -6.35
N ALA A 304 9.34 9.86 -6.43
CA ALA A 304 9.25 8.95 -5.29
C ALA A 304 10.61 8.31 -5.01
#